data_2339ce36bd26a0b1da0dfa7078981414
#
_entry.id   2339ce36bd26a0b1da0dfa7078981414
#
_cell.length_a   1.000
_cell.length_b   1.000
_cell.length_c   1.000
_cell.angle_alpha   90.00
_cell.angle_beta   90.00
_cell.angle_gamma   90.00
#
_symmetry.space_group_name_H-M   'P 1'
#
loop_
_entity.id
_entity.type
_entity.pdbx_description
1 polymer ?
#
loop_
_entity_poly.entity_id
_entity_poly.type
_entity_poly.pdbx_seq_one_letter_code
_entity_poly.pdbx_strand_id
1 'polypeptide(L)'
;LRVSELTGLRQADVNLEASYLTCTGKGDKQRIVPIGDEAALWVGRYLRDARGTLLGKRNSSKLFVNARGGGQGLTRVGFWKILKAYARQAGMKAPVSPHMLRHSFATHLLERGADLRAIQMMLGHADLSTTQIYTHVLERRMRIVYDRFHPRA
;
A
#
# COMPACT_ATOMS: atom_id res chain seq x y z
N LEU A 1 1.57 2.13 -3.85
CA LEU A 1 1.49 0.76 -4.41
C LEU A 1 0.76 0.74 -5.74
N ARG A 2 1.09 -0.22 -6.61
CA ARG A 2 0.22 -0.62 -7.73
C ARG A 2 -0.90 -1.54 -7.22
N VAL A 3 -2.04 -1.60 -7.92
CA VAL A 3 -3.15 -2.45 -7.47
C VAL A 3 -2.78 -3.93 -7.41
N SER A 4 -1.95 -4.40 -8.32
CA SER A 4 -1.43 -5.77 -8.30
C SER A 4 -0.51 -6.05 -7.11
N GLU A 5 0.30 -5.09 -6.72
CA GLU A 5 1.14 -5.17 -5.53
C GLU A 5 0.26 -5.22 -4.27
N LEU A 6 -0.71 -4.31 -4.17
CA LEU A 6 -1.65 -4.28 -3.04
C LEU A 6 -2.41 -5.61 -2.87
N THR A 7 -2.99 -6.13 -3.94
CA THR A 7 -3.75 -7.39 -3.90
C THR A 7 -2.85 -8.61 -3.75
N GLY A 8 -1.57 -8.48 -4.06
CA GLY A 8 -0.56 -9.51 -3.90
C GLY A 8 0.04 -9.61 -2.50
N LEU A 9 -0.05 -8.55 -1.68
CA LEU A 9 0.56 -8.50 -0.35
C LEU A 9 0.23 -9.72 0.50
N ARG A 10 1.22 -10.17 1.25
CA ARG A 10 1.09 -11.20 2.29
C ARG A 10 1.11 -10.53 3.66
N GLN A 11 0.64 -11.24 4.69
CA GLN A 11 0.75 -10.74 6.07
C GLN A 11 2.22 -10.50 6.48
N ALA A 12 3.13 -11.39 6.06
CA ALA A 12 4.55 -11.28 6.36
C ALA A 12 5.24 -10.08 5.67
N ASP A 13 4.61 -9.48 4.67
CA ASP A 13 5.16 -8.33 3.96
C ASP A 13 4.92 -7.00 4.71
N VAL A 14 4.16 -7.02 5.81
CA VAL A 14 3.75 -5.81 6.54
C VAL A 14 4.30 -5.83 7.96
N ASN A 15 5.02 -4.77 8.31
CA ASN A 15 5.47 -4.50 9.66
C ASN A 15 4.74 -3.25 10.18
N LEU A 16 3.73 -3.47 11.04
CA LEU A 16 2.93 -2.38 11.60
C LEU A 16 3.67 -1.62 12.71
N GLU A 17 4.57 -2.27 13.44
CA GLU A 17 5.38 -1.60 14.48
C GLU A 17 6.34 -0.60 13.86
N ALA A 18 7.06 -1.02 12.83
CA ALA A 18 8.01 -0.17 12.13
C ALA A 18 7.35 0.66 11.01
N SER A 19 6.02 0.53 10.83
CA SER A 19 5.21 1.30 9.88
C SER A 19 5.71 1.26 8.45
N TYR A 20 6.05 0.07 7.96
CA TYR A 20 6.39 -0.15 6.56
C TYR A 20 5.82 -1.45 6.00
N LEU A 21 5.82 -1.56 4.69
CA LEU A 21 5.59 -2.82 3.99
C LEU A 21 6.65 -3.05 2.92
N THR A 22 6.89 -4.32 2.62
CA THR A 22 7.74 -4.74 1.51
C THR A 22 6.85 -5.17 0.35
N CYS A 23 7.10 -4.66 -0.84
CA CYS A 23 6.40 -5.12 -2.03
C CYS A 23 7.35 -5.53 -3.13
N THR A 24 6.97 -6.59 -3.84
CA THR A 24 7.72 -7.11 -4.98
C THR A 24 7.15 -6.53 -6.27
N GLY A 25 7.98 -5.84 -7.02
CA GLY A 25 7.65 -5.23 -8.30
C GLY A 25 8.01 -6.12 -9.50
N LYS A 26 8.04 -5.51 -10.70
CA LYS A 26 8.45 -6.19 -11.93
C LYS A 26 9.91 -6.66 -11.82
N GLY A 27 10.19 -7.90 -12.23
CA GLY A 27 11.54 -8.49 -12.16
C GLY A 27 11.95 -8.92 -10.76
N ASP A 28 10.99 -9.25 -9.90
CA ASP A 28 11.19 -9.71 -8.52
C ASP A 28 11.96 -8.73 -7.61
N LYS A 29 12.03 -7.48 -8.01
CA LYS A 29 12.67 -6.42 -7.23
C LYS A 29 11.79 -6.02 -6.05
N GLN A 30 12.32 -6.19 -4.85
CA GLN A 30 11.66 -5.77 -3.62
C GLN A 30 11.97 -4.30 -3.32
N ARG A 31 10.99 -3.63 -2.73
CA ARG A 31 11.18 -2.30 -2.16
C ARG A 31 10.34 -2.12 -0.91
N ILE A 32 10.83 -1.27 -0.04
CA ILE A 32 10.14 -0.84 1.17
C ILE A 32 9.28 0.38 0.85
N VAL A 33 8.07 0.37 1.38
CA VAL A 33 7.11 1.48 1.26
C VAL A 33 6.63 1.83 2.65
N PRO A 34 6.78 3.08 3.11
CA PRO A 34 6.26 3.51 4.40
C PRO A 34 4.73 3.45 4.40
N ILE A 35 4.17 3.17 5.57
CA ILE A 35 2.72 3.17 5.84
C ILE A 35 2.45 4.33 6.79
N GLY A 36 1.50 5.21 6.45
CA GLY A 36 1.05 6.26 7.36
C GLY A 36 0.25 5.69 8.52
N ASP A 37 0.22 6.43 9.62
CA ASP A 37 -0.37 5.97 10.89
C ASP A 37 -1.85 5.60 10.74
N GLU A 38 -2.63 6.36 9.99
CA GLU A 38 -4.02 6.02 9.67
C GLU A 38 -4.14 4.67 8.93
N ALA A 39 -3.29 4.43 7.93
CA ALA A 39 -3.31 3.17 7.20
C ALA A 39 -2.86 2.00 8.09
N ALA A 40 -1.85 2.20 8.93
CA ALA A 40 -1.39 1.20 9.90
C ALA A 40 -2.49 0.84 10.91
N LEU A 41 -3.20 1.86 11.44
CA LEU A 41 -4.33 1.69 12.33
C LEU A 41 -5.44 0.84 11.69
N TRP A 42 -5.83 1.17 10.46
CA TRP A 42 -6.90 0.45 9.77
C TRP A 42 -6.50 -0.97 9.35
N VAL A 43 -5.26 -1.18 8.95
CA VAL A 43 -4.75 -2.52 8.67
C VAL A 43 -4.70 -3.36 9.94
N GLY A 44 -4.26 -2.78 11.06
CA GLY A 44 -4.25 -3.43 12.36
C GLY A 44 -5.66 -3.84 12.81
N ARG A 45 -6.65 -2.95 12.70
CA ARG A 45 -8.07 -3.26 12.97
C ARG A 45 -8.57 -4.38 12.06
N TYR A 46 -8.31 -4.28 10.76
CA TYR A 46 -8.71 -5.32 9.82
C TYR A 46 -8.15 -6.69 10.19
N LEU A 47 -6.87 -6.77 10.52
CA LEU A 47 -6.22 -8.04 10.91
C LEU A 47 -6.84 -8.63 12.17
N ARG A 48 -7.10 -7.80 13.17
CA ARG A 48 -7.61 -8.21 14.47
C ARG A 48 -9.11 -8.55 14.43
N ASP A 49 -9.91 -7.70 13.81
CA ASP A 49 -11.35 -7.70 14.01
C ASP A 49 -12.14 -8.31 12.82
N ALA A 50 -11.60 -8.26 11.61
CA ALA A 50 -12.36 -8.62 10.40
C ALA A 50 -11.79 -9.81 9.62
N ARG A 51 -10.47 -9.87 9.48
CA ARG A 51 -9.83 -10.85 8.59
C ARG A 51 -10.14 -12.29 9.00
N GLY A 52 -10.12 -12.61 10.29
CA GLY A 52 -10.46 -13.94 10.80
C GLY A 52 -11.89 -14.34 10.45
N THR A 53 -12.84 -13.46 10.62
CA THR A 53 -14.25 -13.65 10.27
C THR A 53 -14.43 -13.90 8.77
N LEU A 54 -13.73 -13.16 7.93
CA LEU A 54 -13.78 -13.32 6.46
C LEU A 54 -13.19 -14.66 6.00
N LEU A 55 -12.19 -15.16 6.69
CA LEU A 55 -11.57 -16.46 6.40
C LEU A 55 -12.41 -17.63 6.91
N GLY A 56 -13.08 -17.48 8.05
CA GLY A 56 -13.73 -18.58 8.74
C GLY A 56 -12.70 -19.65 9.13
N LYS A 57 -12.93 -20.92 8.73
CA LYS A 57 -12.02 -22.06 8.99
C LYS A 57 -10.85 -22.18 7.99
N ARG A 58 -10.67 -21.21 7.10
CA ARG A 58 -9.67 -21.28 6.02
C ARG A 58 -8.40 -20.53 6.38
N ASN A 59 -7.29 -20.93 5.79
CA ASN A 59 -6.01 -20.26 5.92
C ASN A 59 -5.64 -19.50 4.65
N SER A 60 -4.98 -18.37 4.78
CA SER A 60 -4.43 -17.59 3.67
C SER A 60 -3.20 -16.83 4.10
N SER A 61 -2.16 -16.84 3.29
CA SER A 61 -1.00 -15.98 3.47
C SER A 61 -1.26 -14.53 3.02
N LYS A 62 -2.32 -14.31 2.21
CA LYS A 62 -2.67 -12.98 1.70
C LYS A 62 -3.10 -12.03 2.81
N LEU A 63 -2.64 -10.79 2.73
CA LEU A 63 -3.04 -9.74 3.66
C LEU A 63 -4.55 -9.50 3.52
N PHE A 64 -4.98 -9.08 2.34
CA PHE A 64 -6.38 -8.82 2.05
C PHE A 64 -7.05 -10.04 1.43
N VAL A 65 -8.10 -10.53 2.06
CA VAL A 65 -8.81 -11.74 1.65
C VAL A 65 -10.19 -11.40 1.06
N ASN A 66 -10.65 -12.29 0.19
CA ASN A 66 -11.97 -12.19 -0.40
C ASN A 66 -12.98 -13.01 0.42
N ALA A 67 -14.01 -12.36 0.96
CA ALA A 67 -15.05 -13.02 1.76
C ALA A 67 -15.75 -14.19 1.03
N ARG A 68 -15.90 -14.09 -0.28
CA ARG A 68 -16.56 -15.11 -1.11
C ARG A 68 -15.60 -16.06 -1.83
N GLY A 69 -14.31 -15.81 -1.74
CA GLY A 69 -13.28 -16.47 -2.55
C GLY A 69 -12.58 -17.66 -1.90
N GLY A 70 -13.14 -18.26 -0.86
CA GLY A 70 -12.54 -19.48 -0.30
C GLY A 70 -11.16 -19.30 0.35
N GLY A 71 -10.83 -18.13 0.88
CA GLY A 71 -9.51 -17.80 1.42
C GLY A 71 -8.54 -17.21 0.37
N GLN A 72 -8.99 -17.08 -0.87
CA GLN A 72 -8.22 -16.38 -1.89
C GLN A 72 -8.05 -14.89 -1.56
N GLY A 73 -6.96 -14.31 -2.05
CA GLY A 73 -6.70 -12.89 -1.90
C GLY A 73 -7.75 -12.02 -2.61
N LEU A 74 -7.83 -10.77 -2.19
CA LEU A 74 -8.62 -9.76 -2.87
C LEU A 74 -8.16 -9.62 -4.32
N THR A 75 -9.11 -9.64 -5.27
CA THR A 75 -8.81 -9.45 -6.69
C THR A 75 -8.74 -7.97 -7.06
N ARG A 76 -8.10 -7.63 -8.18
CA ARG A 76 -8.10 -6.25 -8.72
C ARG A 76 -9.52 -5.74 -8.93
N VAL A 77 -10.41 -6.58 -9.48
CA VAL A 77 -11.83 -6.22 -9.70
C VAL A 77 -12.55 -6.02 -8.37
N GLY A 78 -12.27 -6.86 -7.37
CA GLY A 78 -12.80 -6.72 -6.01
C GLY A 78 -12.38 -5.41 -5.38
N PHE A 79 -11.10 -5.07 -5.44
CA PHE A 79 -10.58 -3.79 -4.97
C PHE A 79 -11.24 -2.59 -5.67
N TRP A 80 -11.41 -2.66 -6.99
CA TRP A 80 -12.09 -1.63 -7.77
C TRP A 80 -13.55 -1.41 -7.33
N LYS A 81 -14.28 -2.50 -7.07
CA LYS A 81 -15.66 -2.42 -6.57
C LYS A 81 -15.72 -1.74 -5.20
N ILE A 82 -14.81 -2.10 -4.30
CA ILE A 82 -14.71 -1.48 -2.96
C ILE A 82 -14.41 0.01 -3.09
N LEU A 83 -13.40 0.38 -3.89
CA LEU A 83 -13.01 1.77 -4.10
C LEU A 83 -14.17 2.61 -4.65
N LYS A 84 -14.91 2.09 -5.64
CA LYS A 84 -16.10 2.76 -6.19
C LYS A 84 -17.22 2.91 -5.15
N ALA A 85 -17.42 1.91 -4.29
CA ALA A 85 -18.42 2.01 -3.23
C ALA A 85 -18.08 3.12 -2.25
N TYR A 86 -16.84 3.20 -1.79
CA TYR A 86 -16.40 4.27 -0.89
C TYR A 86 -16.43 5.65 -1.55
N ALA A 87 -16.04 5.76 -2.81
CA ALA A 87 -16.15 7.02 -3.54
C ALA A 87 -17.59 7.55 -3.61
N ARG A 88 -18.57 6.65 -3.85
CA ARG A 88 -20.00 7.00 -3.84
C ARG A 88 -20.46 7.44 -2.44
N GLN A 89 -20.08 6.71 -1.39
CA GLN A 89 -20.43 7.05 -0.01
C GLN A 89 -19.85 8.42 0.40
N ALA A 90 -18.65 8.75 -0.11
CA ALA A 90 -18.02 10.04 0.10
C ALA A 90 -18.59 11.17 -0.79
N GLY A 91 -19.64 10.91 -1.58
CA GLY A 91 -20.25 11.91 -2.46
C GLY A 91 -19.35 12.38 -3.62
N MET A 92 -18.32 11.61 -3.98
CA MET A 92 -17.42 11.99 -5.05
C MET A 92 -18.11 11.89 -6.41
N LYS A 93 -18.20 13.00 -7.13
CA LYS A 93 -18.80 13.07 -8.47
C LYS A 93 -17.87 12.54 -9.56
N ALA A 94 -16.56 12.75 -9.40
CA ALA A 94 -15.56 12.28 -10.35
C ALA A 94 -15.28 10.77 -10.17
N PRO A 95 -15.02 10.03 -11.27
CA PRO A 95 -14.63 8.63 -11.18
C PRO A 95 -13.28 8.49 -10.48
N VAL A 96 -13.22 7.65 -9.45
CA VAL A 96 -11.98 7.37 -8.71
C VAL A 96 -11.38 6.06 -9.20
N SER A 97 -10.09 6.06 -9.48
CA SER A 97 -9.34 4.87 -9.87
C SER A 97 -8.08 4.69 -9.02
N PRO A 98 -7.55 3.46 -8.93
CA PRO A 98 -6.28 3.22 -8.23
C PRO A 98 -5.11 4.05 -8.79
N HIS A 99 -5.10 4.28 -10.09
CA HIS A 99 -4.10 5.14 -10.73
C HIS A 99 -4.20 6.60 -10.29
N MET A 100 -5.41 7.11 -10.15
CA MET A 100 -5.62 8.48 -9.64
C MET A 100 -5.15 8.63 -8.20
N LEU A 101 -5.45 7.66 -7.32
CA LEU A 101 -4.95 7.67 -5.94
C LEU A 101 -3.43 7.66 -5.88
N ARG A 102 -2.80 6.85 -6.72
CA ARG A 102 -1.34 6.79 -6.80
C ARG A 102 -0.75 8.08 -7.37
N HIS A 103 -1.39 8.68 -8.37
CA HIS A 103 -0.99 9.98 -8.92
C HIS A 103 -1.14 11.10 -7.89
N SER A 104 -2.27 11.16 -7.19
CA SER A 104 -2.49 12.12 -6.10
C SER A 104 -1.44 11.98 -4.99
N PHE A 105 -1.06 10.76 -4.63
CA PHE A 105 0.02 10.52 -3.68
C PHE A 105 1.33 11.18 -4.13
N ALA A 106 1.74 10.96 -5.39
CA ALA A 106 2.95 11.55 -5.94
C ALA A 106 2.88 13.09 -5.99
N THR A 107 1.74 13.62 -6.45
CA THR A 107 1.52 15.06 -6.57
C THR A 107 1.58 15.75 -5.20
N HIS A 108 0.88 15.22 -4.20
CA HIS A 108 0.89 15.79 -2.85
C HIS A 108 2.29 15.81 -2.23
N LEU A 109 3.09 14.77 -2.44
CA LEU A 109 4.47 14.76 -1.95
C LEU A 109 5.33 15.82 -2.67
N LEU A 110 5.20 15.92 -4.00
CA LEU A 110 5.92 16.92 -4.80
C LEU A 110 5.54 18.36 -4.42
N GLU A 111 4.25 18.65 -4.31
CA GLU A 111 3.74 19.97 -3.96
C GLU A 111 4.23 20.43 -2.57
N ARG A 112 4.49 19.48 -1.68
CA ARG A 112 5.03 19.75 -0.36
C ARG A 112 6.57 19.76 -0.31
N GLY A 113 7.24 19.63 -1.46
CA GLY A 113 8.68 19.75 -1.58
C GLY A 113 9.47 18.47 -1.33
N ALA A 114 8.82 17.31 -1.42
CA ALA A 114 9.54 16.04 -1.34
C ALA A 114 10.42 15.84 -2.58
N ASP A 115 11.59 15.25 -2.38
CA ASP A 115 12.51 14.94 -3.47
C ASP A 115 11.89 13.95 -4.46
N LEU A 116 11.95 14.28 -5.75
CA LEU A 116 11.41 13.48 -6.84
C LEU A 116 11.99 12.06 -6.85
N ARG A 117 13.27 11.91 -6.53
CA ARG A 117 13.94 10.61 -6.51
C ARG A 117 13.41 9.71 -5.39
N ALA A 118 13.15 10.27 -4.21
CA ALA A 118 12.51 9.54 -3.11
C ALA A 118 11.09 9.07 -3.50
N ILE A 119 10.31 9.92 -4.17
CA ILE A 119 8.97 9.56 -4.66
C ILE A 119 9.06 8.43 -5.70
N GLN A 120 9.98 8.52 -6.65
CA GLN A 120 10.19 7.48 -7.66
C GLN A 120 10.57 6.14 -7.03
N MET A 121 11.40 6.14 -5.99
CA MET A 121 11.75 4.93 -5.24
C MET A 121 10.54 4.32 -4.55
N MET A 122 9.73 5.12 -3.83
CA MET A 122 8.49 4.65 -3.19
C MET A 122 7.51 4.07 -4.20
N LEU A 123 7.43 4.67 -5.38
CA LEU A 123 6.55 4.23 -6.46
C LEU A 123 7.08 3.02 -7.25
N GLY A 124 8.38 2.71 -7.15
CA GLY A 124 9.01 1.61 -7.87
C GLY A 124 9.07 1.87 -9.37
N HIS A 125 9.58 3.03 -9.76
CA HIS A 125 9.96 3.32 -11.14
C HIS A 125 11.26 2.59 -11.46
N ALA A 126 11.26 1.80 -12.53
CA ALA A 126 12.19 0.69 -12.76
C ALA A 126 13.64 1.06 -13.12
N ASP A 127 13.99 2.32 -13.32
CA ASP A 127 15.27 2.73 -13.89
C ASP A 127 16.37 3.12 -12.85
N LEU A 128 16.18 2.81 -11.60
CA LEU A 128 17.26 2.95 -10.62
C LEU A 128 17.79 1.56 -10.27
N SER A 129 18.79 1.14 -11.01
CA SER A 129 19.62 -0.02 -10.70
C SER A 129 20.23 0.12 -9.30
N THR A 130 19.57 -0.41 -8.29
CA THR A 130 20.19 -0.58 -6.97
C THR A 130 19.51 -1.73 -6.24
N THR A 131 19.93 -2.92 -6.58
CA THR A 131 19.63 -4.15 -5.84
C THR A 131 20.49 -4.28 -4.58
N GLN A 132 21.23 -3.26 -4.22
CA GLN A 132 22.10 -3.28 -3.04
C GLN A 132 21.85 -2.06 -2.17
N ILE A 133 21.68 -2.34 -0.89
CA ILE A 133 21.56 -1.38 0.23
C ILE A 133 20.12 -0.90 0.51
N TYR A 134 19.23 -1.83 0.80
CA TYR A 134 18.11 -1.54 1.70
C TYR A 134 18.62 -1.63 3.15
N THR A 135 19.42 -0.66 3.54
CA THR A 135 19.83 -0.52 4.94
C THR A 135 18.77 0.28 5.71
N HIS A 136 18.69 0.08 7.01
CA HIS A 136 17.85 0.85 7.95
C HIS A 136 17.92 2.38 7.74
N VAL A 137 19.00 2.87 7.13
CA VAL A 137 19.19 4.29 6.78
C VAL A 137 18.22 4.74 5.69
N LEU A 138 17.95 3.89 4.68
CA LEU A 138 17.02 4.22 3.59
C LEU A 138 15.56 4.19 4.05
N GLU A 139 15.22 3.22 4.90
CA GLU A 139 13.90 3.13 5.56
C GLU A 139 13.61 4.40 6.34
N ARG A 140 14.57 4.82 7.16
CA ARG A 140 14.47 6.02 7.97
C ARG A 140 14.33 7.30 7.12
N ARG A 141 15.07 7.41 6.02
CA ARG A 141 14.94 8.53 5.08
C ARG A 141 13.58 8.56 4.38
N MET A 142 13.10 7.42 3.89
CA MET A 142 11.78 7.34 3.27
C MET A 142 10.66 7.68 4.26
N ARG A 143 10.77 7.24 5.50
CA ARG A 143 9.83 7.58 6.56
C ARG A 143 9.82 9.08 6.83
N ILE A 144 10.98 9.71 7.00
CA ILE A 144 11.10 11.16 7.21
C ILE A 144 10.47 11.96 6.07
N VAL A 145 10.70 11.56 4.82
CA VAL A 145 10.10 12.22 3.65
C VAL A 145 8.59 12.05 3.66
N TYR A 146 8.11 10.84 3.96
CA TYR A 146 6.68 10.58 4.04
C TYR A 146 6.02 11.42 5.16
N ASP A 147 6.53 11.34 6.38
CA ASP A 147 5.97 12.02 7.56
C ASP A 147 5.98 13.54 7.38
N ARG A 148 7.03 14.08 6.74
CA ARG A 148 7.16 15.52 6.50
C ARG A 148 6.26 16.05 5.39
N PHE A 149 5.99 15.26 4.36
CA PHE A 149 5.41 15.76 3.12
C PHE A 149 4.07 15.13 2.74
N HIS A 150 3.61 14.10 3.42
CA HIS A 150 2.30 13.49 3.14
C HIS A 150 1.21 14.04 4.07
N PRO A 151 -0.01 14.37 3.55
CA PRO A 151 -1.07 14.99 4.36
C PRO A 151 -1.70 14.07 5.41
N ARG A 152 -1.45 12.76 5.32
CA ARG A 152 -1.94 11.72 6.25
C ARG A 152 -0.78 10.86 6.76
N ALA A 153 0.35 11.48 7.06
CA ALA A 153 1.47 10.81 7.70
C ALA A 153 1.15 10.50 9.16
#